data_648aa31e8f081e9772dd0edf84cd762f
#
_entry.id   648aa31e8f081e9772dd0edf84cd762f
#
_cell.length_a   1.000
_cell.length_b   1.000
_cell.length_c   1.000
_cell.angle_alpha   90.00
_cell.angle_beta   90.00
_cell.angle_gamma   90.00
#
_symmetry.space_group_name_H-M   'P 1'
#
loop_
_entity.id
_entity.type
_entity.pdbx_description
1 polymer ?
#
loop_
_entity_poly.entity_id
_entity_poly.type
_entity_poly.pdbx_seq_one_letter_code
_entity_poly.pdbx_strand_id
1 'polypeptide(L)'
;MIPKKVHLAWKSKELLADSNLLVENGVKKIVDLNTDWEVTISDDQEIIRYLKHYLSSDDWRLLENTSMVDKCDLWRLFKIYHEGGLYIDIDRFYNVPMKQILMSNTQWLLPTNGDYDFSHDIMCSAPLNPVFLDTINLYLDRRRQGCVSTYFLGAQTYMHVITTHLVGRIFDTNPGIAIFDELRDVIVKTNFITTYREQLPSDTVVYHGTLTKNMLEQMKKELYLKYKVKHWDQLD
;
A
#
# COMPACT_ATOMS: atom_id res chain seq x y z
N MET A 1 13.20 5.58 12.33
CA MET A 1 12.38 6.71 11.81
C MET A 1 11.96 6.40 10.39
N ILE A 2 10.72 6.69 10.03
CA ILE A 2 10.19 6.50 8.68
C ILE A 2 10.76 7.60 7.76
N PRO A 3 11.40 7.25 6.63
CA PRO A 3 11.87 8.22 5.65
C PRO A 3 10.71 8.99 5.00
N LYS A 4 10.94 10.26 4.70
CA LYS A 4 9.96 11.12 4.02
C LYS A 4 9.92 10.82 2.52
N LYS A 5 9.45 9.63 2.16
CA LYS A 5 9.33 9.14 0.79
C LYS A 5 7.93 8.61 0.54
N VAL A 6 7.36 8.93 -0.62
CA VAL A 6 6.10 8.34 -1.12
C VAL A 6 6.43 7.54 -2.38
N HIS A 7 6.03 6.30 -2.38
CA HIS A 7 6.22 5.38 -3.50
C HIS A 7 4.86 5.07 -4.15
N LEU A 8 4.78 5.30 -5.44
CA LEU A 8 3.62 5.02 -6.27
C LEU A 8 4.03 4.10 -7.42
N ALA A 9 3.14 3.23 -7.83
CA ALA A 9 3.29 2.40 -9.02
C ALA A 9 2.28 2.84 -10.07
N TRP A 10 2.76 3.19 -11.27
CA TRP A 10 1.89 3.50 -12.39
C TRP A 10 2.62 3.37 -13.72
N LYS A 11 1.87 3.12 -14.81
CA LYS A 11 2.43 2.96 -16.17
C LYS A 11 3.15 4.17 -16.73
N SER A 12 2.89 5.37 -16.21
CA SER A 12 3.47 6.62 -16.72
C SER A 12 3.91 7.52 -15.58
N LYS A 13 5.10 8.07 -15.69
CA LYS A 13 5.61 9.10 -14.77
C LYS A 13 4.87 10.42 -14.88
N GLU A 14 4.12 10.62 -15.96
CA GLU A 14 3.30 11.80 -16.18
C GLU A 14 1.94 11.72 -15.47
N LEU A 15 1.74 10.74 -14.59
CA LEU A 15 0.50 10.58 -13.83
C LEU A 15 0.04 11.89 -13.18
N LEU A 16 0.96 12.65 -12.58
CA LEU A 16 0.64 13.92 -11.93
C LEU A 16 0.15 15.01 -12.88
N ALA A 17 0.39 14.90 -14.18
CA ALA A 17 -0.16 15.80 -15.19
C ALA A 17 -1.56 15.38 -15.69
N ASP A 18 -2.05 14.22 -15.24
CA ASP A 18 -3.36 13.72 -15.65
C ASP A 18 -4.49 14.52 -14.98
N SER A 19 -5.52 14.85 -15.74
CA SER A 19 -6.71 15.58 -15.27
C SER A 19 -7.84 14.66 -14.80
N ASN A 20 -7.61 13.36 -14.72
CA ASN A 20 -8.59 12.44 -14.18
C ASN A 20 -8.85 12.76 -12.70
N LEU A 21 -10.12 12.79 -12.30
CA LEU A 21 -10.51 13.16 -10.94
C LEU A 21 -9.94 12.23 -9.87
N LEU A 22 -9.62 10.97 -10.20
CA LEU A 22 -8.92 10.06 -9.31
C LEU A 22 -7.52 10.58 -8.99
N VAL A 23 -6.79 11.08 -9.99
CA VAL A 23 -5.45 11.65 -9.80
C VAL A 23 -5.52 12.97 -9.04
N GLU A 24 -6.47 13.86 -9.42
CA GLU A 24 -6.64 15.17 -8.79
C GLU A 24 -6.97 15.06 -7.29
N ASN A 25 -7.87 14.17 -6.92
CA ASN A 25 -8.32 14.04 -5.53
C ASN A 25 -7.51 13.03 -4.71
N GLY A 26 -6.75 12.15 -5.35
CA GLY A 26 -5.90 11.15 -4.71
C GLY A 26 -4.43 11.56 -4.73
N VAL A 27 -3.74 11.20 -5.80
CA VAL A 27 -2.28 11.32 -5.89
C VAL A 27 -1.77 12.74 -5.71
N LYS A 28 -2.39 13.74 -6.39
CA LYS A 28 -1.98 15.14 -6.25
C LYS A 28 -2.16 15.66 -4.85
N LYS A 29 -3.27 15.29 -4.21
CA LYS A 29 -3.53 15.69 -2.83
C LYS A 29 -2.51 15.10 -1.85
N ILE A 30 -2.03 13.87 -2.08
CA ILE A 30 -0.94 13.29 -1.30
C ILE A 30 0.33 14.14 -1.41
N VAL A 31 0.67 14.56 -2.63
CA VAL A 31 1.83 15.42 -2.89
C VAL A 31 1.67 16.76 -2.17
N ASP A 32 0.52 17.40 -2.31
CA ASP A 32 0.25 18.73 -1.74
C ASP A 32 0.24 18.74 -0.21
N LEU A 33 -0.24 17.66 0.40
CA LEU A 33 -0.26 17.52 1.87
C LEU A 33 1.10 17.19 2.46
N ASN A 34 2.03 16.67 1.66
CA ASN A 34 3.35 16.21 2.10
C ASN A 34 4.47 16.86 1.27
N THR A 35 4.47 18.18 1.17
CA THR A 35 5.40 18.96 0.33
C THR A 35 6.88 18.79 0.67
N ASP A 36 7.18 18.29 1.86
CA ASP A 36 8.54 17.97 2.34
C ASP A 36 8.91 16.49 2.15
N TRP A 37 8.08 15.72 1.42
CA TRP A 37 8.34 14.32 1.08
C TRP A 37 8.75 14.18 -0.38
N GLU A 38 9.70 13.31 -0.63
CA GLU A 38 10.08 12.89 -1.98
C GLU A 38 9.01 11.94 -2.52
N VAL A 39 8.40 12.29 -3.66
CA VAL A 39 7.38 11.45 -4.32
C VAL A 39 7.99 10.81 -5.56
N THR A 40 7.95 9.49 -5.61
CA THR A 40 8.44 8.70 -6.75
C THR A 40 7.30 7.89 -7.37
N ILE A 41 7.20 7.95 -8.69
CA ILE A 41 6.30 7.11 -9.49
C ILE A 41 7.18 6.12 -10.25
N SER A 42 7.02 4.84 -9.97
CA SER A 42 7.75 3.77 -10.67
C SER A 42 6.87 3.18 -11.79
N ASP A 43 7.43 3.12 -12.98
CA ASP A 43 6.78 2.47 -14.12
C ASP A 43 7.05 0.96 -14.16
N ASP A 44 6.36 0.26 -15.07
CA ASP A 44 6.47 -1.20 -15.22
C ASP A 44 7.94 -1.65 -15.42
N GLN A 45 8.75 -0.88 -16.16
CA GLN A 45 10.12 -1.22 -16.43
C GLN A 45 11.03 -1.03 -15.20
N GLU A 46 10.77 0.01 -14.43
CA GLU A 46 11.50 0.26 -13.19
C GLU A 46 11.16 -0.79 -12.13
N ILE A 47 9.88 -1.16 -12.02
CA ILE A 47 9.43 -2.24 -11.13
C ILE A 47 10.13 -3.56 -11.49
N ILE A 48 10.14 -3.93 -12.76
CA ILE A 48 10.80 -5.15 -13.23
C ILE A 48 12.32 -5.10 -12.94
N ARG A 49 12.99 -3.99 -13.24
CA ARG A 49 14.43 -3.84 -12.96
C ARG A 49 14.73 -3.94 -11.47
N TYR A 50 13.90 -3.31 -10.65
CA TYR A 50 14.03 -3.33 -9.20
C TYR A 50 13.89 -4.76 -8.65
N LEU A 51 12.86 -5.49 -9.06
CA LEU A 51 12.66 -6.87 -8.63
C LEU A 51 13.80 -7.78 -9.09
N LYS A 52 14.27 -7.65 -10.34
CA LYS A 52 15.43 -8.41 -10.85
C LYS A 52 16.72 -8.15 -10.08
N HIS A 53 16.88 -6.97 -9.50
CA HIS A 53 18.05 -6.63 -8.69
C HIS A 53 18.05 -7.37 -7.34
N TYR A 54 16.89 -7.56 -6.73
CA TYR A 54 16.79 -8.14 -5.38
C TYR A 54 16.45 -9.64 -5.36
N LEU A 55 15.82 -10.15 -6.42
CA LEU A 55 15.44 -11.55 -6.50
C LEU A 55 16.58 -12.41 -7.04
N SER A 56 16.65 -13.65 -6.55
CA SER A 56 17.46 -14.67 -7.19
C SER A 56 16.93 -14.98 -8.60
N SER A 57 17.77 -15.57 -9.46
CA SER A 57 17.32 -15.99 -10.81
C SER A 57 16.16 -17.00 -10.74
N ASP A 58 16.15 -17.86 -9.74
CA ASP A 58 15.08 -18.85 -9.57
C ASP A 58 13.77 -18.19 -9.12
N ASP A 59 13.83 -17.24 -8.19
CA ASP A 59 12.64 -16.49 -7.76
C ASP A 59 12.11 -15.60 -8.88
N TRP A 60 12.98 -15.00 -9.68
CA TRP A 60 12.55 -14.22 -10.85
C TRP A 60 11.78 -15.10 -11.85
N ARG A 61 12.22 -16.33 -12.11
CA ARG A 61 11.49 -17.27 -13.01
C ARG A 61 10.06 -17.53 -12.56
N LEU A 62 9.78 -17.50 -11.25
CA LEU A 62 8.42 -17.65 -10.74
C LEU A 62 7.51 -16.47 -11.10
N LEU A 63 8.11 -15.31 -11.39
CA LEU A 63 7.41 -14.05 -11.59
C LEU A 63 7.44 -13.54 -13.03
N GLU A 64 8.41 -13.95 -13.85
CA GLU A 64 8.61 -13.33 -15.16
C GLU A 64 7.39 -13.36 -16.07
N ASN A 65 6.59 -14.42 -16.03
CA ASN A 65 5.39 -14.60 -16.83
C ASN A 65 4.07 -14.24 -16.06
N THR A 66 4.16 -13.67 -14.87
CA THR A 66 2.98 -13.26 -14.12
C THR A 66 2.50 -11.87 -14.54
N SER A 67 1.33 -11.47 -14.05
CA SER A 67 0.78 -10.14 -14.28
C SER A 67 1.67 -9.03 -13.72
N MET A 68 1.50 -7.79 -14.21
CA MET A 68 2.14 -6.64 -13.59
C MET A 68 1.58 -6.35 -12.20
N VAL A 69 0.35 -6.73 -11.92
CA VAL A 69 -0.25 -6.59 -10.58
C VAL A 69 0.53 -7.43 -9.57
N ASP A 70 0.79 -8.72 -9.89
CA ASP A 70 1.62 -9.59 -9.03
C ASP A 70 3.02 -9.01 -8.79
N LYS A 71 3.61 -8.45 -9.84
CA LYS A 71 4.92 -7.79 -9.74
C LYS A 71 4.87 -6.53 -8.87
N CYS A 72 3.82 -5.71 -9.01
CA CYS A 72 3.61 -4.54 -8.17
C CYS A 72 3.39 -4.92 -6.70
N ASP A 73 2.61 -5.97 -6.43
CA ASP A 73 2.36 -6.44 -5.06
C ASP A 73 3.65 -6.88 -4.36
N LEU A 74 4.51 -7.60 -5.06
CA LEU A 74 5.80 -7.97 -4.49
C LEU A 74 6.76 -6.77 -4.42
N TRP A 75 6.77 -5.91 -5.45
CA TRP A 75 7.63 -4.73 -5.49
C TRP A 75 7.36 -3.76 -4.35
N ARG A 76 6.09 -3.49 -3.99
CA ARG A 76 5.76 -2.58 -2.88
C ARG A 76 6.31 -3.08 -1.55
N LEU A 77 6.31 -4.39 -1.33
CA LEU A 77 6.91 -5.00 -0.14
C LEU A 77 8.43 -4.80 -0.09
N PHE A 78 9.13 -5.12 -1.19
CA PHE A 78 10.57 -4.89 -1.31
C PHE A 78 10.92 -3.41 -1.18
N LYS A 79 10.12 -2.53 -1.77
CA LYS A 79 10.35 -1.09 -1.74
C LYS A 79 10.29 -0.56 -0.31
N ILE A 80 9.26 -0.91 0.44
CA ILE A 80 9.13 -0.52 1.84
C ILE A 80 10.19 -1.21 2.71
N TYR A 81 10.52 -2.47 2.45
CA TYR A 81 11.59 -3.15 3.19
C TYR A 81 12.94 -2.45 3.02
N HIS A 82 13.35 -2.13 1.82
CA HIS A 82 14.69 -1.57 1.57
C HIS A 82 14.77 -0.05 1.79
N GLU A 83 13.77 0.68 1.38
CA GLU A 83 13.82 2.15 1.40
C GLU A 83 12.98 2.78 2.50
N GLY A 84 12.01 2.05 3.05
CA GLY A 84 11.02 2.62 3.97
C GLY A 84 10.14 3.67 3.30
N GLY A 85 9.44 4.49 4.10
CA GLY A 85 8.53 5.51 3.61
C GLY A 85 7.09 5.04 3.53
N LEU A 86 6.31 5.67 2.67
CA LEU A 86 4.91 5.40 2.42
C LEU A 86 4.72 4.85 1.01
N TYR A 87 4.14 3.66 0.88
CA TYR A 87 3.49 3.20 -0.34
C TYR A 87 2.00 3.44 -0.24
N ILE A 88 1.37 3.88 -1.32
CA ILE A 88 -0.07 4.05 -1.41
C ILE A 88 -0.56 3.81 -2.83
N ASP A 89 -1.67 3.09 -2.98
CA ASP A 89 -2.33 2.89 -4.27
C ASP A 89 -2.92 4.21 -4.77
N ILE A 90 -2.92 4.42 -6.08
CA ILE A 90 -3.34 5.67 -6.73
C ILE A 90 -4.83 6.00 -6.55
N ASP A 91 -5.63 5.03 -6.18
CA ASP A 91 -7.07 5.18 -5.97
C ASP A 91 -7.44 5.43 -4.49
N ARG A 92 -6.47 5.77 -3.67
CA ARG A 92 -6.68 6.17 -2.29
C ARG A 92 -6.72 7.68 -2.15
N PHE A 93 -7.73 8.18 -1.46
CA PHE A 93 -7.92 9.59 -1.17
C PHE A 93 -7.37 9.92 0.21
N TYR A 94 -6.55 10.95 0.27
CA TYR A 94 -5.77 11.30 1.43
C TYR A 94 -6.23 12.64 2.01
N ASN A 95 -6.39 12.72 3.32
CA ASN A 95 -7.02 13.87 3.96
C ASN A 95 -6.14 14.60 4.98
N VAL A 96 -5.12 13.92 5.50
CA VAL A 96 -4.31 14.44 6.61
C VAL A 96 -2.82 14.29 6.29
N PRO A 97 -2.00 15.33 6.46
CA PRO A 97 -0.56 15.22 6.27
C PRO A 97 0.07 14.15 7.16
N MET A 98 1.03 13.39 6.64
CA MET A 98 1.72 12.35 7.42
C MET A 98 2.36 12.87 8.70
N LYS A 99 2.84 14.10 8.72
CA LYS A 99 3.41 14.75 9.92
C LYS A 99 2.44 14.89 11.09
N GLN A 100 1.12 14.79 10.85
CA GLN A 100 0.10 14.79 11.92
C GLN A 100 -0.19 13.40 12.48
N ILE A 101 0.23 12.35 11.78
CA ILE A 101 0.00 10.96 12.14
C ILE A 101 1.26 10.35 12.76
N LEU A 102 2.41 10.61 12.12
CA LEU A 102 3.67 10.01 12.53
C LEU A 102 4.30 10.81 13.67
N MET A 103 4.66 10.13 14.73
CA MET A 103 5.50 10.65 15.79
C MET A 103 6.99 10.51 15.41
N SER A 104 7.87 11.26 16.07
CA SER A 104 9.32 11.25 15.77
C SER A 104 9.98 9.88 15.93
N ASN A 105 9.43 9.01 16.76
CA ASN A 105 9.90 7.64 17.01
C ASN A 105 9.12 6.58 16.25
N THR A 106 8.11 6.93 15.46
CA THR A 106 7.32 5.94 14.71
C THR A 106 8.22 5.16 13.75
N GLN A 107 8.20 3.83 13.86
CA GLN A 107 8.91 2.91 12.97
C GLN A 107 7.96 2.23 11.99
N TRP A 108 6.69 2.07 12.37
CA TRP A 108 5.71 1.39 11.55
C TRP A 108 4.31 1.97 11.80
N LEU A 109 3.59 2.28 10.71
CA LEU A 109 2.18 2.62 10.74
C LEU A 109 1.40 1.49 10.07
N LEU A 110 0.44 0.94 10.79
CA LEU A 110 -0.49 -0.07 10.32
C LEU A 110 -1.85 0.55 10.02
N PRO A 111 -2.15 0.84 8.75
CA PRO A 111 -3.47 1.28 8.35
C PRO A 111 -4.46 0.12 8.43
N THR A 112 -5.65 0.36 8.97
CA THR A 112 -6.72 -0.61 8.96
C THR A 112 -7.92 -0.11 8.18
N ASN A 113 -8.62 -1.02 7.52
CA ASN A 113 -9.86 -0.77 6.81
C ASN A 113 -11.01 -1.24 7.70
N GLY A 114 -11.62 -0.32 8.46
CA GLY A 114 -12.76 -0.65 9.33
C GLY A 114 -12.41 -1.68 10.40
N ASP A 115 -13.04 -2.83 10.37
CA ASP A 115 -13.01 -3.83 11.42
C ASP A 115 -11.77 -4.77 11.36
N TYR A 116 -10.56 -4.21 11.48
CA TYR A 116 -9.30 -4.97 11.63
C TYR A 116 -8.69 -5.61 10.37
N ASP A 117 -9.12 -5.21 9.18
CA ASP A 117 -8.44 -5.60 7.95
C ASP A 117 -7.20 -4.72 7.74
N PHE A 118 -6.02 -5.32 7.84
CA PHE A 118 -4.77 -4.63 7.48
C PHE A 118 -4.65 -4.59 5.96
N SER A 119 -4.72 -3.38 5.44
CA SER A 119 -4.66 -3.20 4.00
C SER A 119 -3.22 -3.19 3.48
N HIS A 120 -2.97 -3.87 2.37
CA HIS A 120 -1.67 -3.86 1.69
C HIS A 120 -1.57 -2.77 0.61
N ASP A 121 -2.63 -2.02 0.40
CA ASP A 121 -2.69 -0.89 -0.54
C ASP A 121 -2.15 0.43 0.06
N ILE A 122 -1.91 0.43 1.38
CA ILE A 122 -1.16 1.47 2.08
C ILE A 122 -0.19 0.82 3.05
N MET A 123 1.09 1.10 2.89
CA MET A 123 2.16 0.59 3.75
C MET A 123 3.07 1.74 4.14
N CYS A 124 3.37 1.87 5.44
CA CYS A 124 4.24 2.95 5.90
C CYS A 124 5.17 2.45 7.01
N SER A 125 6.47 2.41 6.74
CA SER A 125 7.45 1.83 7.67
C SER A 125 8.84 2.46 7.53
N ALA A 126 9.62 2.35 8.60
CA ALA A 126 11.06 2.45 8.50
C ALA A 126 11.62 1.27 7.68
N PRO A 127 12.79 1.44 7.04
CA PRO A 127 13.41 0.34 6.29
C PRO A 127 13.81 -0.81 7.22
N LEU A 128 13.98 -1.99 6.64
CA LEU A 128 14.41 -3.22 7.29
C LEU A 128 13.44 -3.74 8.38
N ASN A 129 12.18 -3.35 8.32
CA ASN A 129 11.16 -3.91 9.21
C ASN A 129 10.94 -5.40 8.85
N PRO A 130 11.13 -6.32 9.83
CA PRO A 130 11.10 -7.77 9.58
C PRO A 130 9.76 -8.27 9.04
N VAL A 131 8.65 -7.62 9.35
CA VAL A 131 7.33 -7.97 8.83
C VAL A 131 7.31 -7.99 7.30
N PHE A 132 7.96 -7.02 6.65
CA PHE A 132 8.03 -6.98 5.19
C PHE A 132 8.91 -8.10 4.63
N LEU A 133 10.03 -8.40 5.27
CA LEU A 133 10.90 -9.51 4.85
C LEU A 133 10.18 -10.86 4.98
N ASP A 134 9.50 -11.09 6.09
CA ASP A 134 8.74 -12.32 6.30
C ASP A 134 7.56 -12.44 5.32
N THR A 135 6.93 -11.31 4.98
CA THR A 135 5.88 -11.29 3.94
C THR A 135 6.45 -11.63 2.57
N ILE A 136 7.60 -11.07 2.20
CA ILE A 136 8.31 -11.40 0.94
C ILE A 136 8.64 -12.89 0.88
N ASN A 137 9.23 -13.43 1.94
CA ASN A 137 9.62 -14.83 2.01
C ASN A 137 8.39 -15.74 1.86
N LEU A 138 7.33 -15.47 2.61
CA LEU A 138 6.09 -16.25 2.54
C LEU A 138 5.39 -16.12 1.17
N TYR A 139 5.43 -14.94 0.54
CA TYR A 139 4.93 -14.74 -0.82
C TYR A 139 5.65 -15.67 -1.82
N LEU A 140 6.99 -15.66 -1.77
CA LEU A 140 7.82 -16.49 -2.66
C LEU A 140 7.63 -17.99 -2.39
N ASP A 141 7.52 -18.39 -1.13
CA ASP A 141 7.26 -19.79 -0.76
C ASP A 141 5.89 -20.27 -1.28
N ARG A 142 4.85 -19.46 -1.16
CA ARG A 142 3.53 -19.76 -1.72
C ARG A 142 3.58 -19.87 -3.24
N ARG A 143 4.35 -19.01 -3.91
CA ARG A 143 4.59 -19.12 -5.36
C ARG A 143 5.30 -20.42 -5.72
N ARG A 144 6.34 -20.82 -5.00
CA ARG A 144 7.05 -22.10 -5.20
C ARG A 144 6.12 -23.30 -5.02
N GLN A 145 5.13 -23.18 -4.15
CA GLN A 145 4.09 -24.18 -3.92
C GLN A 145 2.97 -24.17 -4.98
N GLY A 146 3.07 -23.33 -6.00
CA GLY A 146 2.11 -23.27 -7.10
C GLY A 146 0.91 -22.35 -6.86
N CYS A 147 0.91 -21.51 -5.83
CA CYS A 147 -0.16 -20.53 -5.65
C CYS A 147 -0.11 -19.48 -6.77
N VAL A 148 -1.24 -19.25 -7.44
CA VAL A 148 -1.37 -18.30 -8.54
C VAL A 148 -2.36 -17.15 -8.24
N SER A 149 -3.12 -17.24 -7.15
CA SER A 149 -4.08 -16.20 -6.78
C SER A 149 -3.39 -14.93 -6.33
N THR A 150 -3.54 -13.84 -7.08
CA THR A 150 -2.98 -12.52 -6.77
C THR A 150 -3.42 -12.02 -5.40
N TYR A 151 -4.72 -12.11 -5.09
CA TYR A 151 -5.27 -11.68 -3.80
C TYR A 151 -4.67 -12.47 -2.62
N PHE A 152 -4.53 -13.80 -2.79
CA PHE A 152 -3.98 -14.65 -1.73
C PHE A 152 -2.49 -14.41 -1.53
N LEU A 153 -1.74 -14.18 -2.60
CA LEU A 153 -0.32 -13.88 -2.55
C LEU A 153 -0.03 -12.49 -1.98
N GLY A 154 -0.75 -11.46 -2.39
CA GLY A 154 -0.59 -10.10 -1.91
C GLY A 154 -1.22 -9.88 -0.53
N ALA A 155 -2.51 -9.53 -0.53
CA ALA A 155 -3.23 -9.10 0.66
C ALA A 155 -3.26 -10.13 1.79
N GLN A 156 -3.62 -11.38 1.48
CA GLN A 156 -3.74 -12.43 2.50
C GLN A 156 -2.39 -12.83 3.10
N THR A 157 -1.31 -12.81 2.31
CA THR A 157 0.03 -13.08 2.83
C THR A 157 0.46 -12.00 3.80
N TYR A 158 0.28 -10.73 3.44
CA TYR A 158 0.62 -9.60 4.29
C TYR A 158 -0.18 -9.63 5.60
N MET A 159 -1.50 -9.81 5.51
CA MET A 159 -2.36 -9.90 6.70
C MET A 159 -1.98 -11.07 7.62
N HIS A 160 -1.67 -12.25 7.05
CA HIS A 160 -1.24 -13.41 7.83
C HIS A 160 0.05 -13.12 8.63
N VAL A 161 1.05 -12.52 7.99
CA VAL A 161 2.31 -12.20 8.67
C VAL A 161 2.10 -11.14 9.75
N ILE A 162 1.36 -10.07 9.48
CA ILE A 162 1.05 -9.05 10.49
C ILE A 162 0.36 -9.70 11.70
N THR A 163 -0.68 -10.49 11.46
CA THR A 163 -1.42 -11.15 12.54
C THR A 163 -0.51 -12.04 13.37
N THR A 164 0.41 -12.78 12.74
CA THR A 164 1.38 -13.63 13.43
C THR A 164 2.34 -12.80 14.30
N HIS A 165 2.83 -11.69 13.77
CA HIS A 165 3.72 -10.79 14.53
C HIS A 165 3.03 -10.08 15.70
N LEU A 166 1.72 -9.84 15.58
CA LEU A 166 0.94 -9.08 16.56
C LEU A 166 0.16 -9.97 17.55
N VAL A 167 0.12 -11.29 17.35
CA VAL A 167 -0.59 -12.21 18.26
C VAL A 167 -0.09 -12.05 19.70
N GLY A 168 -1.02 -11.76 20.60
CA GLY A 168 -0.75 -11.57 22.03
C GLY A 168 -0.16 -10.19 22.39
N ARG A 169 -0.06 -9.25 21.44
CA ARG A 169 0.50 -7.92 21.67
C ARG A 169 -0.54 -6.79 21.59
N ILE A 170 -1.78 -7.08 21.20
CA ILE A 170 -2.86 -6.08 21.12
C ILE A 170 -3.56 -6.03 22.47
N PHE A 171 -3.34 -4.97 23.25
CA PHE A 171 -3.89 -4.82 24.60
C PHE A 171 -5.12 -3.93 24.69
N ASP A 172 -5.34 -2.99 23.78
CA ASP A 172 -6.52 -2.13 23.79
C ASP A 172 -6.81 -1.57 22.39
N THR A 173 -8.05 -1.69 21.98
CA THR A 173 -8.54 -1.20 20.69
C THR A 173 -9.53 -0.05 20.91
N ASN A 174 -9.08 1.02 21.56
CA ASN A 174 -9.85 2.25 21.48
C ASN A 174 -9.90 2.72 20.02
N PRO A 175 -11.09 3.04 19.50
CA PRO A 175 -11.19 3.52 18.13
C PRO A 175 -10.34 4.78 17.93
N GLY A 176 -9.42 4.70 17.00
CA GLY A 176 -8.54 5.80 16.61
C GLY A 176 -7.06 5.47 16.57
N ILE A 177 -6.43 5.12 17.67
CA ILE A 177 -5.02 4.77 17.73
C ILE A 177 -4.80 3.70 18.79
N ALA A 178 -4.38 2.50 18.39
CA ALA A 178 -3.85 1.54 19.31
C ALA A 178 -2.32 1.72 19.37
N ILE A 179 -1.78 2.01 20.53
CA ILE A 179 -0.34 2.03 20.78
C ILE A 179 -0.01 0.72 21.46
N PHE A 180 0.89 -0.06 20.87
CA PHE A 180 1.37 -1.29 21.49
C PHE A 180 2.41 -0.93 22.56
N ASP A 181 2.14 -1.28 23.80
CA ASP A 181 2.97 -0.87 24.95
C ASP A 181 4.42 -1.37 24.85
N GLU A 182 4.65 -2.52 24.25
CA GLU A 182 5.99 -3.06 24.00
C GLU A 182 6.63 -2.57 22.69
N LEU A 183 5.84 -1.91 21.83
CA LEU A 183 6.24 -1.40 20.52
C LEU A 183 5.83 0.07 20.41
N ARG A 184 6.41 0.93 21.28
CA ARG A 184 6.14 2.40 21.29
C ARG A 184 6.39 3.08 19.94
N ASP A 185 6.95 2.36 19.00
CA ASP A 185 7.29 2.77 17.65
C ASP A 185 6.30 2.28 16.58
N VAL A 186 5.26 1.52 16.97
CA VAL A 186 4.21 1.04 16.07
C VAL A 186 2.91 1.77 16.35
N ILE A 187 2.32 2.35 15.32
CA ILE A 187 1.00 2.96 15.36
C ILE A 187 0.03 2.09 14.56
N VAL A 188 -1.01 1.59 15.21
CA VAL A 188 -2.17 1.02 14.53
C VAL A 188 -3.25 2.08 14.48
N LYS A 189 -3.58 2.55 13.28
CA LYS A 189 -4.62 3.55 13.06
C LYS A 189 -5.88 2.87 12.56
N THR A 190 -6.82 2.62 13.46
CA THR A 190 -8.15 2.12 13.10
C THR A 190 -8.92 3.17 12.28
N ASN A 191 -9.80 2.73 11.39
CA ASN A 191 -10.52 3.59 10.45
C ASN A 191 -9.60 4.47 9.57
N PHE A 192 -8.35 4.07 9.38
CA PHE A 192 -7.42 4.80 8.53
C PHE A 192 -7.92 4.85 7.09
N ILE A 193 -8.49 3.74 6.62
CA ILE A 193 -9.11 3.62 5.31
C ILE A 193 -10.60 3.40 5.51
N THR A 194 -11.41 4.24 4.89
CA THR A 194 -12.86 4.05 4.85
C THR A 194 -13.33 4.07 3.41
N THR A 195 -14.00 3.00 3.02
CA THR A 195 -14.58 2.84 1.70
C THR A 195 -16.09 3.00 1.78
N TYR A 196 -16.68 3.81 0.89
CA TYR A 196 -18.11 3.87 0.61
C TYR A 196 -19.06 4.08 1.80
N ARG A 197 -18.63 4.68 2.89
CA ARG A 197 -19.53 5.04 4.01
C ARG A 197 -20.14 6.41 3.76
N GLU A 198 -21.44 6.54 4.02
CA GLU A 198 -22.15 7.83 3.93
C GLU A 198 -21.70 8.82 5.01
N GLN A 199 -21.38 8.29 6.20
CA GLN A 199 -20.82 9.07 7.30
C GLN A 199 -19.45 8.52 7.65
N LEU A 200 -18.42 9.38 7.53
CA LEU A 200 -17.06 9.04 7.88
C LEU A 200 -16.79 9.36 9.35
N PRO A 201 -16.10 8.49 10.09
CA PRO A 201 -15.53 8.87 11.38
C PRO A 201 -14.66 10.13 11.23
N SER A 202 -14.70 11.01 12.23
CA SER A 202 -13.96 12.29 12.19
C SER A 202 -12.45 12.14 12.07
N ASP A 203 -11.92 10.99 12.44
CA ASP A 203 -10.51 10.64 12.42
C ASP A 203 -10.08 9.85 11.17
N THR A 204 -10.97 9.67 10.19
CA THR A 204 -10.66 8.99 8.93
C THR A 204 -9.60 9.74 8.16
N VAL A 205 -8.50 9.09 7.87
CA VAL A 205 -7.34 9.67 7.17
C VAL A 205 -7.44 9.48 5.67
N VAL A 206 -7.76 8.27 5.24
CA VAL A 206 -7.92 7.92 3.83
C VAL A 206 -9.38 7.56 3.55
N TYR A 207 -9.96 8.19 2.58
CA TYR A 207 -11.37 8.01 2.23
C TYR A 207 -11.57 8.23 0.72
N HIS A 208 -12.72 7.86 0.22
CA HIS A 208 -13.09 8.10 -1.17
C HIS A 208 -13.79 9.46 -1.38
N GLY A 209 -13.78 10.32 -0.39
CA GLY A 209 -14.43 11.65 -0.43
C GLY A 209 -15.95 11.52 -0.55
N THR A 210 -16.55 12.43 -1.31
CA THR A 210 -17.98 12.43 -1.64
C THR A 210 -18.30 11.49 -2.82
N LEU A 211 -17.30 10.75 -3.31
CA LEU A 211 -17.46 9.86 -4.45
C LEU A 211 -18.24 8.62 -4.04
N THR A 212 -19.28 8.33 -4.79
CA THR A 212 -19.96 7.03 -4.67
C THR A 212 -19.07 5.92 -5.24
N LYS A 213 -19.33 4.69 -4.86
CA LYS A 213 -18.66 3.52 -5.43
C LYS A 213 -18.69 3.54 -6.96
N ASN A 214 -19.83 3.81 -7.56
CA ASN A 214 -19.98 3.85 -9.01
C ASN A 214 -19.14 4.94 -9.67
N MET A 215 -19.05 6.13 -9.08
CA MET A 215 -18.21 7.22 -9.57
C MET A 215 -16.73 6.82 -9.53
N LEU A 216 -16.27 6.25 -8.43
CA LEU A 216 -14.89 5.80 -8.29
C LEU A 216 -14.55 4.71 -9.32
N GLU A 217 -15.41 3.72 -9.48
CA GLU A 217 -15.23 2.65 -10.46
C GLU A 217 -15.20 3.19 -11.89
N GLN A 218 -16.05 4.18 -12.21
CA GLN A 218 -16.02 4.82 -13.51
C GLN A 218 -14.71 5.57 -13.75
N MET A 219 -14.25 6.37 -12.78
CA MET A 219 -12.97 7.10 -12.89
C MET A 219 -11.78 6.14 -13.03
N LYS A 220 -11.76 5.06 -12.27
CA LYS A 220 -10.73 4.00 -12.40
C LYS A 220 -10.77 3.40 -13.80
N LYS A 221 -11.95 3.05 -14.29
CA LYS A 221 -12.12 2.48 -15.63
C LYS A 221 -11.61 3.42 -16.72
N GLU A 222 -11.94 4.71 -16.65
CA GLU A 222 -11.47 5.71 -17.62
C GLU A 222 -9.94 5.84 -17.59
N LEU A 223 -9.35 5.93 -16.39
CA LEU A 223 -7.90 6.01 -16.23
C LEU A 223 -7.20 4.74 -16.73
N TYR A 224 -7.73 3.58 -16.38
CA TYR A 224 -7.17 2.28 -16.79
C TYR A 224 -7.25 2.08 -18.30
N LEU A 225 -8.36 2.46 -18.93
CA LEU A 225 -8.49 2.43 -20.39
C LEU A 225 -7.50 3.35 -21.08
N LYS A 226 -7.35 4.59 -20.59
CA LYS A 226 -6.39 5.56 -21.11
C LYS A 226 -4.96 5.01 -21.13
N TYR A 227 -4.55 4.37 -20.03
CA TYR A 227 -3.20 3.82 -19.87
C TYR A 227 -3.09 2.34 -20.26
N LYS A 228 -4.16 1.71 -20.76
CA LYS A 228 -4.21 0.28 -21.12
C LYS A 228 -3.78 -0.63 -19.95
N VAL A 229 -4.23 -0.32 -18.74
CA VAL A 229 -4.02 -1.12 -17.54
C VAL A 229 -5.14 -2.15 -17.41
N LYS A 230 -4.80 -3.41 -17.10
CA LYS A 230 -5.78 -4.42 -16.68
C LYS A 230 -5.91 -4.40 -15.17
N HIS A 231 -7.13 -4.36 -14.67
CA HIS A 231 -7.39 -4.55 -13.25
C HIS A 231 -7.15 -6.01 -12.85
N TRP A 232 -6.82 -6.27 -11.58
CA TRP A 232 -6.54 -7.64 -11.11
C TRP A 232 -7.70 -8.62 -11.28
N ASP A 233 -8.95 -8.13 -11.25
CA ASP A 233 -10.17 -8.91 -11.50
C ASP A 233 -10.41 -9.25 -12.98
N GLN A 234 -9.59 -8.72 -13.88
CA GLN A 234 -9.65 -8.92 -15.34
C GLN A 234 -8.48 -9.77 -15.85
N LEU A 235 -7.76 -10.42 -14.95
CA LEU A 235 -6.55 -11.18 -15.27
C LEU A 235 -6.79 -12.67 -15.49
N ASP A 236 -8.06 -13.13 -15.46
CA ASP A 236 -8.47 -14.52 -15.74
C ASP A 236 -8.44 -14.85 -17.23
#